data_ad6166c7bd8370b6396fb8db1a2c4ea8
#
_entry.id   ad6166c7bd8370b6396fb8db1a2c4ea8
#
_cell.length_a   1.000
_cell.length_b   1.000
_cell.length_c   1.000
_cell.angle_alpha   90.00
_cell.angle_beta   90.00
_cell.angle_gamma   90.00
#
_symmetry.space_group_name_H-M   'P 1'
#
loop_
_entity.id
_entity.type
_entity.pdbx_description
1 polymer ?
#
loop_
_entity_poly.entity_id
_entity_poly.type
_entity_poly.pdbx_seq_one_letter_code
_entity_poly.pdbx_strand_id
1 'polypeptide(L)'
;MAADWWDPKGSSAMLHRLNPPRLRYIREQIDLHWDADGQGFTPLSGKRALDVGCGAGLLCEPLARLGAEVTGLDAAAENVAVAAAHAAQSGLDIHYRAGSVEGLAGETFDLVTSLEVIEHVADPARFVRGLADALAPGGLMILSTPNRTPLSRLALITLAEGTGAIPKGTHDWSKFLTPEELSALLTDAGLTVRDVRGLSYSPTKGFMVSDSTALDYFVTATR
;
A
#
# COMPACT_ATOMS: atom_id res chain seq x y z
N MET A 1 -10.15 -17.29 2.14
CA MET A 1 -9.58 -15.96 2.43
C MET A 1 -10.53 -14.82 2.04
N ALA A 2 -11.25 -14.87 0.92
CA ALA A 2 -12.09 -13.72 0.54
C ALA A 2 -13.22 -13.35 1.55
N ALA A 3 -13.77 -14.29 2.27
CA ALA A 3 -14.95 -14.05 3.14
C ALA A 3 -14.65 -13.41 4.51
N ASP A 4 -13.39 -13.40 4.96
CA ASP A 4 -13.01 -12.93 6.30
C ASP A 4 -12.02 -11.76 6.33
N TRP A 5 -11.84 -11.08 5.19
CA TRP A 5 -10.92 -9.94 5.05
C TRP A 5 -11.20 -8.83 6.08
N TRP A 6 -12.47 -8.58 6.37
CA TRP A 6 -12.90 -7.52 7.29
C TRP A 6 -13.08 -7.99 8.74
N ASP A 7 -12.86 -9.28 9.03
CA ASP A 7 -12.80 -9.78 10.39
C ASP A 7 -11.42 -9.49 11.00
N PRO A 8 -11.30 -8.63 12.04
CA PRO A 8 -10.02 -8.33 12.66
C PRO A 8 -9.37 -9.52 13.38
N LYS A 9 -10.07 -10.65 13.47
CA LYS A 9 -9.58 -11.94 13.99
C LYS A 9 -9.45 -13.02 12.93
N GLY A 10 -9.81 -12.71 11.69
CA GLY A 10 -9.74 -13.60 10.53
C GLY A 10 -8.33 -13.79 9.98
N SER A 11 -8.24 -14.36 8.78
CA SER A 11 -6.98 -14.61 8.08
C SER A 11 -6.18 -13.33 7.77
N SER A 12 -6.85 -12.17 7.73
CA SER A 12 -6.26 -10.84 7.50
C SER A 12 -5.99 -10.04 8.79
N ALA A 13 -6.03 -10.69 9.96
CA ALA A 13 -5.84 -10.02 11.26
C ALA A 13 -4.54 -9.20 11.35
N MET A 14 -3.48 -9.65 10.67
CA MET A 14 -2.20 -8.91 10.62
C MET A 14 -2.36 -7.58 9.90
N LEU A 15 -3.08 -7.53 8.78
CA LEU A 15 -3.33 -6.30 8.02
C LEU A 15 -4.11 -5.28 8.87
N HIS A 16 -5.09 -5.72 9.65
CA HIS A 16 -5.81 -4.84 10.58
C HIS A 16 -4.92 -4.22 11.65
N ARG A 17 -3.87 -4.94 12.09
CA ARG A 17 -2.88 -4.40 13.05
C ARG A 17 -1.88 -3.45 12.39
N LEU A 18 -1.57 -3.67 11.11
CA LEU A 18 -0.65 -2.84 10.32
C LEU A 18 -1.30 -1.54 9.83
N ASN A 19 -2.61 -1.55 9.57
CA ASN A 19 -3.30 -0.41 8.98
C ASN A 19 -3.23 0.89 9.80
N PRO A 20 -3.41 0.92 11.13
CA PRO A 20 -3.36 2.18 11.86
C PRO A 20 -2.06 2.98 11.69
N PRO A 21 -0.85 2.40 11.84
CA PRO A 21 0.39 3.13 11.55
C PRO A 21 0.57 3.46 10.06
N ARG A 22 0.12 2.59 9.13
CA ARG A 22 0.15 2.85 7.69
C ARG A 22 -0.69 4.07 7.32
N LEU A 23 -1.93 4.12 7.80
CA LEU A 23 -2.85 5.22 7.55
C LEU A 23 -2.35 6.54 8.14
N ARG A 24 -1.71 6.49 9.31
CA ARG A 24 -1.08 7.68 9.91
C ARG A 24 0.04 8.21 9.02
N TYR A 25 0.95 7.35 8.59
CA TYR A 25 2.03 7.73 7.69
C TYR A 25 1.50 8.30 6.37
N ILE A 26 0.55 7.62 5.73
CA ILE A 26 -0.06 8.07 4.49
C ILE A 26 -0.71 9.44 4.68
N ARG A 27 -1.45 9.64 5.78
CA ARG A 27 -2.07 10.93 6.10
C ARG A 27 -1.02 12.04 6.30
N GLU A 28 0.07 11.77 7.02
CA GLU A 28 1.16 12.72 7.20
C GLU A 28 1.80 13.11 5.85
N GLN A 29 2.02 12.15 4.95
CA GLN A 29 2.57 12.44 3.62
C GLN A 29 1.60 13.25 2.74
N ILE A 30 0.30 12.97 2.82
CA ILE A 30 -0.76 13.73 2.16
C ILE A 30 -0.76 15.19 2.64
N ASP A 31 -0.75 15.40 3.95
CA ASP A 31 -0.78 16.73 4.55
C ASP A 31 0.48 17.53 4.18
N LEU A 32 1.65 16.89 4.22
CA LEU A 32 2.93 17.51 3.82
C LEU A 32 2.97 17.88 2.33
N HIS A 33 2.44 17.01 1.47
CA HIS A 33 2.54 17.19 0.01
C HIS A 33 1.61 18.29 -0.50
N TRP A 34 0.40 18.37 0.03
CA TRP A 34 -0.60 19.36 -0.38
C TRP A 34 -0.76 20.54 0.59
N ASP A 35 0.23 20.73 1.49
CA ASP A 35 0.23 21.83 2.47
C ASP A 35 -1.11 21.93 3.25
N ALA A 36 -1.66 20.76 3.60
CA ALA A 36 -2.86 20.70 4.39
C ALA A 36 -2.53 20.96 5.88
N ASP A 37 -3.44 21.62 6.59
CA ASP A 37 -3.24 22.03 7.99
C ASP A 37 -3.24 20.86 9.00
N GLY A 38 -3.41 19.63 8.52
CA GLY A 38 -3.51 18.40 9.34
C GLY A 38 -4.81 18.30 10.14
N GLN A 39 -5.65 19.33 10.15
CA GLN A 39 -6.91 19.40 10.90
C GLN A 39 -8.13 19.06 10.05
N GLY A 40 -8.01 19.18 8.72
CA GLY A 40 -9.09 18.91 7.78
C GLY A 40 -9.46 17.43 7.75
N PHE A 41 -10.77 17.13 7.71
CA PHE A 41 -11.26 15.76 7.62
C PHE A 41 -11.19 15.19 6.19
N THR A 42 -11.12 16.04 5.17
CA THR A 42 -11.15 15.67 3.77
C THR A 42 -10.02 16.29 2.94
N PRO A 43 -8.73 16.03 3.31
CA PRO A 43 -7.57 16.63 2.63
C PRO A 43 -7.44 16.21 1.16
N LEU A 44 -8.13 15.13 0.75
CA LEU A 44 -8.14 14.61 -0.62
C LEU A 44 -9.39 15.05 -1.41
N SER A 45 -10.14 16.04 -0.93
CA SER A 45 -11.31 16.55 -1.66
C SER A 45 -10.91 17.06 -3.06
N GLY A 46 -11.59 16.56 -4.10
CA GLY A 46 -11.28 16.85 -5.50
C GLY A 46 -10.04 16.16 -6.06
N LYS A 47 -9.45 15.21 -5.33
CA LYS A 47 -8.31 14.39 -5.74
C LYS A 47 -8.75 13.00 -6.17
N ARG A 48 -8.11 12.46 -7.20
CA ARG A 48 -8.25 11.08 -7.62
C ARG A 48 -7.16 10.22 -7.00
N ALA A 49 -7.54 9.12 -6.35
CA ALA A 49 -6.61 8.18 -5.73
C ALA A 49 -6.72 6.79 -6.37
N LEU A 50 -5.58 6.17 -6.61
CA LEU A 50 -5.44 4.79 -7.07
C LEU A 50 -4.77 3.96 -5.98
N ASP A 51 -5.36 2.81 -5.63
CA ASP A 51 -4.74 1.81 -4.76
C ASP A 51 -4.54 0.52 -5.56
N VAL A 52 -3.27 0.17 -5.86
CA VAL A 52 -2.90 -1.01 -6.64
C VAL A 52 -2.53 -2.17 -5.73
N GLY A 53 -3.19 -3.31 -5.93
CA GLY A 53 -3.17 -4.43 -4.99
C GLY A 53 -4.09 -4.15 -3.79
N CYS A 54 -5.25 -3.55 -4.07
CA CYS A 54 -6.16 -3.05 -3.04
C CYS A 54 -6.78 -4.14 -2.14
N GLY A 55 -6.64 -5.42 -2.53
CA GLY A 55 -7.26 -6.53 -1.81
C GLY A 55 -8.75 -6.32 -1.63
N ALA A 56 -9.23 -6.45 -0.41
CA ALA A 56 -10.64 -6.20 -0.07
C ALA A 56 -10.96 -4.74 0.30
N GLY A 57 -10.11 -3.78 -0.06
CA GLY A 57 -10.40 -2.36 0.09
C GLY A 57 -10.04 -1.74 1.43
N LEU A 58 -9.21 -2.40 2.25
CA LEU A 58 -8.81 -1.93 3.58
C LEU A 58 -8.12 -0.56 3.58
N LEU A 59 -7.48 -0.15 2.47
CA LEU A 59 -6.92 1.18 2.29
C LEU A 59 -7.85 2.08 1.49
N CYS A 60 -8.55 1.56 0.49
CA CYS A 60 -9.46 2.34 -0.35
C CYS A 60 -10.54 3.08 0.45
N GLU A 61 -11.17 2.40 1.43
CA GLU A 61 -12.21 3.04 2.24
C GLU A 61 -11.70 4.22 3.08
N PRO A 62 -10.58 4.12 3.81
CA PRO A 62 -9.98 5.28 4.46
C PRO A 62 -9.66 6.42 3.49
N LEU A 63 -9.13 6.16 2.29
CA LEU A 63 -8.86 7.20 1.30
C LEU A 63 -10.15 7.89 0.82
N ALA A 64 -11.22 7.14 0.60
CA ALA A 64 -12.54 7.69 0.26
C ALA A 64 -13.10 8.56 1.39
N ARG A 65 -12.94 8.15 2.66
CA ARG A 65 -13.33 8.95 3.84
C ARG A 65 -12.49 10.23 3.99
N LEU A 66 -11.26 10.25 3.47
CA LEU A 66 -10.44 11.46 3.36
C LEU A 66 -10.85 12.35 2.18
N GLY A 67 -11.89 12.00 1.44
CA GLY A 67 -12.49 12.81 0.38
C GLY A 67 -12.01 12.51 -1.04
N ALA A 68 -11.18 11.50 -1.25
CA ALA A 68 -10.72 11.11 -2.58
C ALA A 68 -11.81 10.43 -3.42
N GLU A 69 -11.77 10.64 -4.73
CA GLU A 69 -12.37 9.75 -5.73
C GLU A 69 -11.42 8.55 -5.91
N VAL A 70 -11.82 7.39 -5.36
CA VAL A 70 -10.93 6.23 -5.24
C VAL A 70 -11.20 5.19 -6.32
N THR A 71 -10.13 4.74 -6.97
CA THR A 71 -10.08 3.52 -7.77
C THR A 71 -9.24 2.48 -7.05
N GLY A 72 -9.81 1.33 -6.73
CA GLY A 72 -9.10 0.15 -6.23
C GLY A 72 -8.85 -0.86 -7.34
N LEU A 73 -7.61 -1.28 -7.52
CA LEU A 73 -7.21 -2.26 -8.53
C LEU A 73 -6.58 -3.48 -7.86
N ASP A 74 -7.06 -4.68 -8.17
CA ASP A 74 -6.49 -5.94 -7.70
C ASP A 74 -6.54 -7.00 -8.80
N ALA A 75 -5.54 -7.87 -8.85
CA ALA A 75 -5.47 -8.94 -9.84
C ALA A 75 -6.54 -10.03 -9.59
N ALA A 76 -6.96 -10.22 -8.33
CA ALA A 76 -7.94 -11.22 -7.94
C ALA A 76 -9.37 -10.64 -7.96
N ALA A 77 -10.19 -11.10 -8.90
CA ALA A 77 -11.58 -10.65 -9.04
C ALA A 77 -12.42 -10.93 -7.77
N GLU A 78 -12.07 -11.97 -7.02
CA GLU A 78 -12.74 -12.31 -5.76
C GLU A 78 -12.49 -11.24 -4.70
N ASN A 79 -11.27 -10.69 -4.61
CA ASN A 79 -10.94 -9.60 -3.69
C ASN A 79 -11.75 -8.35 -4.04
N VAL A 80 -11.77 -8.00 -5.33
CA VAL A 80 -12.54 -6.86 -5.88
C VAL A 80 -14.03 -6.98 -5.54
N ALA A 81 -14.61 -8.17 -5.68
CA ALA A 81 -16.01 -8.40 -5.36
C ALA A 81 -16.30 -8.18 -3.85
N VAL A 82 -15.41 -8.65 -2.96
CA VAL A 82 -15.51 -8.42 -1.51
C VAL A 82 -15.37 -6.94 -1.18
N ALA A 83 -14.38 -6.25 -1.79
CA ALA A 83 -14.17 -4.82 -1.59
C ALA A 83 -15.41 -4.00 -2.00
N ALA A 84 -15.96 -4.26 -3.18
CA ALA A 84 -17.15 -3.56 -3.67
C ALA A 84 -18.38 -3.79 -2.78
N ALA A 85 -18.58 -5.04 -2.32
CA ALA A 85 -19.70 -5.36 -1.43
C ALA A 85 -19.57 -4.64 -0.08
N HIS A 86 -18.37 -4.58 0.51
CA HIS A 86 -18.14 -3.91 1.79
C HIS A 86 -18.27 -2.39 1.66
N ALA A 87 -17.71 -1.78 0.62
CA ALA A 87 -17.84 -0.35 0.36
C ALA A 87 -19.32 0.06 0.20
N ALA A 88 -20.12 -0.72 -0.54
CA ALA A 88 -21.56 -0.49 -0.69
C ALA A 88 -22.29 -0.54 0.66
N GLN A 89 -21.95 -1.51 1.53
CA GLN A 89 -22.52 -1.59 2.90
C GLN A 89 -22.09 -0.41 3.76
N SER A 90 -20.88 0.12 3.54
CA SER A 90 -20.33 1.29 4.24
C SER A 90 -20.83 2.62 3.67
N GLY A 91 -21.66 2.61 2.59
CA GLY A 91 -22.16 3.81 1.91
C GLY A 91 -21.06 4.61 1.21
N LEU A 92 -19.98 3.95 0.77
CA LEU A 92 -18.86 4.56 0.06
C LEU A 92 -18.97 4.27 -1.45
N ASP A 93 -18.71 5.30 -2.26
CA ASP A 93 -18.61 5.18 -3.71
C ASP A 93 -17.13 5.03 -4.09
N ILE A 94 -16.73 3.79 -4.41
CA ILE A 94 -15.35 3.42 -4.74
C ILE A 94 -15.37 2.57 -6.02
N HIS A 95 -14.52 2.93 -6.95
CA HIS A 95 -14.40 2.25 -8.25
C HIS A 95 -13.44 1.07 -8.14
N TYR A 96 -13.96 -0.15 -7.97
CA TYR A 96 -13.13 -1.35 -7.93
C TYR A 96 -13.01 -2.03 -9.28
N ARG A 97 -11.79 -2.42 -9.67
CA ARG A 97 -11.49 -3.09 -10.96
C ARG A 97 -10.60 -4.30 -10.73
N ALA A 98 -10.93 -5.42 -11.38
CA ALA A 98 -10.03 -6.58 -11.47
C ALA A 98 -9.07 -6.38 -12.66
N GLY A 99 -7.76 -6.54 -12.41
CA GLY A 99 -6.76 -6.39 -13.46
C GLY A 99 -5.39 -5.98 -12.94
N SER A 100 -4.58 -5.46 -13.84
CA SER A 100 -3.22 -4.96 -13.55
C SER A 100 -3.07 -3.50 -13.95
N VAL A 101 -1.98 -2.87 -13.51
CA VAL A 101 -1.71 -1.44 -13.75
C VAL A 101 -1.63 -1.09 -15.24
N GLU A 102 -1.25 -2.05 -16.09
CA GLU A 102 -1.21 -1.86 -17.54
C GLU A 102 -2.60 -1.64 -18.16
N GLY A 103 -3.66 -2.09 -17.48
CA GLY A 103 -5.05 -1.86 -17.90
C GLY A 103 -5.56 -0.45 -17.67
N LEU A 104 -4.77 0.42 -17.02
CA LEU A 104 -5.11 1.82 -16.73
C LEU A 104 -4.62 2.81 -17.77
N ALA A 105 -4.23 2.34 -18.97
CA ALA A 105 -3.59 3.15 -20.00
C ALA A 105 -4.29 4.51 -20.23
N GLY A 106 -3.55 5.61 -19.99
CA GLY A 106 -4.03 6.99 -20.15
C GLY A 106 -4.82 7.56 -18.96
N GLU A 107 -5.10 6.78 -17.92
CA GLU A 107 -5.69 7.32 -16.69
C GLU A 107 -4.58 7.82 -15.76
N THR A 108 -4.82 8.96 -15.09
CA THR A 108 -3.88 9.52 -14.12
C THR A 108 -4.58 9.86 -12.81
N PHE A 109 -3.82 9.78 -11.72
CA PHE A 109 -4.28 9.93 -10.36
C PHE A 109 -3.35 10.88 -9.59
N ASP A 110 -3.92 11.68 -8.72
CA ASP A 110 -3.14 12.59 -7.84
C ASP A 110 -2.37 11.81 -6.78
N LEU A 111 -2.98 10.75 -6.23
CA LEU A 111 -2.39 9.85 -5.25
C LEU A 111 -2.35 8.43 -5.84
N VAL A 112 -1.17 7.79 -5.79
CA VAL A 112 -1.02 6.37 -6.13
C VAL A 112 -0.44 5.63 -4.90
N THR A 113 -1.14 4.60 -4.43
CA THR A 113 -0.68 3.74 -3.34
C THR A 113 -0.53 2.29 -3.83
N SER A 114 0.47 1.58 -3.31
CA SER A 114 0.61 0.14 -3.48
C SER A 114 1.38 -0.43 -2.31
N LEU A 115 0.69 -1.17 -1.43
CA LEU A 115 1.25 -1.65 -0.18
C LEU A 115 1.36 -3.17 -0.20
N GLU A 116 2.55 -3.73 0.03
CA GLU A 116 2.84 -5.17 0.05
C GLU A 116 2.46 -5.86 -1.28
N VAL A 117 2.87 -5.30 -2.40
CA VAL A 117 2.54 -5.82 -3.74
C VAL A 117 3.79 -6.10 -4.57
N ILE A 118 4.76 -5.18 -4.54
CA ILE A 118 5.90 -5.21 -5.47
C ILE A 118 6.76 -6.49 -5.32
N GLU A 119 6.81 -7.09 -4.13
CA GLU A 119 7.49 -8.36 -3.87
C GLU A 119 6.80 -9.56 -4.51
N HIS A 120 5.56 -9.40 -4.97
CA HIS A 120 4.78 -10.46 -5.61
C HIS A 120 4.77 -10.37 -7.14
N VAL A 121 5.21 -9.24 -7.71
CA VAL A 121 5.19 -9.07 -9.17
C VAL A 121 6.36 -9.77 -9.85
N ALA A 122 6.17 -10.15 -11.11
CA ALA A 122 7.19 -10.84 -11.90
C ALA A 122 8.30 -9.88 -12.37
N ASP A 123 7.97 -8.62 -12.65
CA ASP A 123 8.88 -7.58 -13.15
C ASP A 123 8.65 -6.28 -12.36
N PRO A 124 9.40 -6.07 -11.26
CA PRO A 124 9.29 -4.86 -10.45
C PRO A 124 9.54 -3.55 -11.24
N ALA A 125 10.47 -3.56 -12.20
CA ALA A 125 10.79 -2.36 -12.98
C ALA A 125 9.62 -1.97 -13.91
N ARG A 126 8.98 -2.95 -14.55
CA ARG A 126 7.79 -2.72 -15.36
C ARG A 126 6.61 -2.26 -14.50
N PHE A 127 6.43 -2.87 -13.33
CA PHE A 127 5.37 -2.50 -12.40
C PHE A 127 5.52 -1.04 -11.94
N VAL A 128 6.72 -0.63 -11.50
CA VAL A 128 7.00 0.75 -11.08
C VAL A 128 6.79 1.74 -12.23
N ARG A 129 7.19 1.42 -13.46
CA ARG A 129 6.87 2.26 -14.63
C ARG A 129 5.37 2.43 -14.84
N GLY A 130 4.60 1.34 -14.72
CA GLY A 130 3.14 1.41 -14.83
C GLY A 130 2.51 2.30 -13.74
N LEU A 131 3.00 2.23 -12.50
CA LEU A 131 2.58 3.12 -11.42
C LEU A 131 2.96 4.59 -11.72
N ALA A 132 4.19 4.81 -12.23
CA ALA A 132 4.64 6.15 -12.61
C ALA A 132 3.80 6.73 -13.74
N ASP A 133 3.43 5.94 -14.74
CA ASP A 133 2.56 6.37 -15.84
C ASP A 133 1.16 6.76 -15.37
N ALA A 134 0.65 6.07 -14.35
CA ALA A 134 -0.62 6.37 -13.70
C ALA A 134 -0.55 7.57 -12.74
N LEU A 135 0.62 8.08 -12.38
CA LEU A 135 0.77 9.22 -11.49
C LEU A 135 0.67 10.54 -12.27
N ALA A 136 -0.24 11.40 -11.88
CA ALA A 136 -0.39 12.73 -12.47
C ALA A 136 0.85 13.61 -12.22
N PRO A 137 1.13 14.62 -13.09
CA PRO A 137 2.13 15.64 -12.79
C PRO A 137 1.84 16.32 -11.45
N GLY A 138 2.84 16.40 -10.56
CA GLY A 138 2.67 16.90 -9.21
C GLY A 138 1.94 15.94 -8.26
N GLY A 139 1.73 14.69 -8.65
CA GLY A 139 1.10 13.66 -7.82
C GLY A 139 2.04 13.06 -6.79
N LEU A 140 1.46 12.40 -5.80
CA LEU A 140 2.11 11.70 -4.70
C LEU A 140 1.99 10.18 -4.87
N MET A 141 3.11 9.47 -4.74
CA MET A 141 3.14 8.00 -4.73
C MET A 141 3.65 7.51 -3.37
N ILE A 142 2.98 6.50 -2.80
CA ILE A 142 3.38 5.86 -1.56
C ILE A 142 3.38 4.34 -1.74
N LEU A 143 4.54 3.72 -1.60
CA LEU A 143 4.72 2.28 -1.67
C LEU A 143 5.15 1.72 -0.33
N SER A 144 4.83 0.46 -0.03
CA SER A 144 5.47 -0.30 1.04
C SER A 144 5.81 -1.72 0.58
N THR A 145 6.86 -2.29 1.19
CA THR A 145 7.28 -3.68 0.96
C THR A 145 8.21 -4.15 2.07
N PRO A 146 8.28 -5.46 2.36
CA PRO A 146 9.27 -6.00 3.25
C PRO A 146 10.69 -5.75 2.74
N ASN A 147 11.61 -5.42 3.65
CA ASN A 147 13.01 -5.23 3.31
C ASN A 147 13.75 -6.57 3.20
N ARG A 148 14.72 -6.69 2.28
CA ARG A 148 15.56 -7.87 2.12
C ARG A 148 16.67 -7.95 3.17
N THR A 149 16.31 -8.17 4.44
CA THR A 149 17.23 -8.29 5.57
C THR A 149 17.16 -9.67 6.22
N PRO A 150 18.19 -10.12 6.95
CA PRO A 150 18.09 -11.33 7.76
C PRO A 150 17.00 -11.26 8.82
N LEU A 151 16.73 -10.06 9.37
CA LEU A 151 15.70 -9.85 10.38
C LEU A 151 14.29 -10.02 9.79
N SER A 152 14.01 -9.45 8.62
CA SER A 152 12.71 -9.62 7.94
C SER A 152 12.48 -11.08 7.56
N ARG A 153 13.52 -11.78 7.08
CA ARG A 153 13.45 -13.22 6.80
C ARG A 153 13.06 -14.01 8.05
N LEU A 154 13.70 -13.74 9.18
CA LEU A 154 13.37 -14.40 10.45
C LEU A 154 11.93 -14.08 10.89
N ALA A 155 11.57 -12.81 10.88
CA ALA A 155 10.27 -12.36 11.38
C ALA A 155 9.10 -12.80 10.52
N LEU A 156 9.16 -12.61 9.20
CA LEU A 156 8.05 -12.86 8.28
C LEU A 156 7.96 -14.33 7.87
N ILE A 157 9.08 -14.94 7.45
CA ILE A 157 9.07 -16.30 6.91
C ILE A 157 9.15 -17.32 8.04
N THR A 158 10.08 -17.17 8.98
CA THR A 158 10.30 -18.20 10.00
C THR A 158 9.28 -18.11 11.13
N LEU A 159 8.98 -16.92 11.63
CA LEU A 159 8.08 -16.74 12.77
C LEU A 159 6.62 -16.56 12.33
N ALA A 160 6.30 -15.61 11.46
CA ALA A 160 4.92 -15.33 11.10
C ALA A 160 4.27 -16.48 10.29
N GLU A 161 4.96 -16.99 9.27
CA GLU A 161 4.47 -18.15 8.52
C GLU A 161 4.60 -19.45 9.34
N GLY A 162 5.67 -19.59 10.14
CA GLY A 162 5.90 -20.76 11.00
C GLY A 162 4.85 -20.95 12.10
N THR A 163 4.31 -19.87 12.64
CA THR A 163 3.25 -19.89 13.67
C THR A 163 1.83 -19.85 13.08
N GLY A 164 1.70 -19.70 11.75
CA GLY A 164 0.40 -19.57 11.09
C GLY A 164 -0.24 -18.19 11.23
N ALA A 165 0.50 -17.18 11.69
CA ALA A 165 0.04 -15.79 11.71
C ALA A 165 -0.12 -15.21 10.30
N ILE A 166 0.63 -15.77 9.34
CA ILE A 166 0.52 -15.53 7.90
C ILE A 166 0.51 -16.91 7.22
N PRO A 167 -0.25 -17.13 6.13
CA PRO A 167 -0.24 -18.40 5.40
C PRO A 167 1.17 -18.77 4.93
N LYS A 168 1.52 -20.06 5.01
CA LYS A 168 2.83 -20.54 4.55
C LYS A 168 3.01 -20.32 3.07
N GLY A 169 4.21 -19.85 2.68
CA GLY A 169 4.56 -19.60 1.28
C GLY A 169 4.01 -18.28 0.73
N THR A 170 3.54 -17.39 1.60
CA THR A 170 3.11 -16.04 1.20
C THR A 170 4.29 -15.21 0.69
N HIS A 171 5.49 -15.39 1.29
CA HIS A 171 6.66 -14.59 0.97
C HIS A 171 7.81 -15.41 0.43
N ASP A 172 8.42 -14.89 -0.62
CA ASP A 172 9.72 -15.33 -1.14
C ASP A 172 10.76 -14.25 -0.85
N TRP A 173 11.63 -14.49 0.15
CA TRP A 173 12.64 -13.52 0.56
C TRP A 173 13.56 -13.05 -0.57
N SER A 174 13.79 -13.88 -1.58
CA SER A 174 14.63 -13.51 -2.74
C SER A 174 14.00 -12.41 -3.59
N LYS A 175 12.71 -12.19 -3.48
CA LYS A 175 11.96 -11.16 -4.19
C LYS A 175 11.81 -9.85 -3.40
N PHE A 176 12.21 -9.83 -2.13
CA PHE A 176 12.17 -8.60 -1.34
C PHE A 176 13.18 -7.60 -1.90
N LEU A 177 12.81 -6.34 -1.86
CA LEU A 177 13.66 -5.24 -2.33
C LEU A 177 14.25 -4.49 -1.13
N THR A 178 15.48 -4.00 -1.27
CA THR A 178 16.00 -3.04 -0.30
C THR A 178 15.48 -1.63 -0.61
N PRO A 179 15.51 -0.70 0.37
CA PRO A 179 15.11 0.69 0.12
C PRO A 179 15.87 1.34 -1.04
N GLU A 180 17.16 1.00 -1.20
CA GLU A 180 18.02 1.52 -2.27
C GLU A 180 17.59 0.98 -3.63
N GLU A 181 17.27 -0.31 -3.72
CA GLU A 181 16.79 -0.94 -4.96
C GLU A 181 15.45 -0.36 -5.40
N LEU A 182 14.49 -0.22 -4.48
CA LEU A 182 13.19 0.37 -4.81
C LEU A 182 13.32 1.85 -5.18
N SER A 183 14.16 2.61 -4.46
CA SER A 183 14.44 4.00 -4.78
C SER A 183 15.07 4.18 -6.15
N ALA A 184 15.97 3.27 -6.54
CA ALA A 184 16.56 3.27 -7.89
C ALA A 184 15.50 3.02 -8.96
N LEU A 185 14.61 2.02 -8.78
CA LEU A 185 13.51 1.75 -9.71
C LEU A 185 12.57 2.96 -9.88
N LEU A 186 12.25 3.67 -8.79
CA LEU A 186 11.44 4.88 -8.83
C LEU A 186 12.14 6.01 -9.59
N THR A 187 13.42 6.21 -9.33
CA THR A 187 14.26 7.22 -10.01
C THR A 187 14.39 6.92 -11.51
N ASP A 188 14.60 5.66 -11.87
CA ASP A 188 14.67 5.22 -13.28
C ASP A 188 13.33 5.38 -14.01
N ALA A 189 12.21 5.37 -13.27
CA ALA A 189 10.88 5.68 -13.78
C ALA A 189 10.56 7.19 -13.84
N GLY A 190 11.55 8.07 -13.53
CA GLY A 190 11.40 9.53 -13.60
C GLY A 190 10.75 10.15 -12.37
N LEU A 191 10.70 9.43 -11.24
CA LEU A 191 10.15 9.92 -9.98
C LEU A 191 11.26 10.43 -9.04
N THR A 192 10.90 11.36 -8.17
CA THR A 192 11.78 11.87 -7.12
C THR A 192 11.37 11.27 -5.78
N VAL A 193 12.24 10.47 -5.17
CA VAL A 193 12.05 9.95 -3.82
C VAL A 193 12.14 11.09 -2.80
N ARG A 194 11.14 11.20 -1.93
CA ARG A 194 11.00 12.27 -0.93
C ARG A 194 11.26 11.79 0.48
N ASP A 195 10.81 10.57 0.81
CA ASP A 195 10.93 10.03 2.16
C ASP A 195 11.05 8.50 2.10
N VAL A 196 11.79 7.95 3.06
CA VAL A 196 11.91 6.51 3.32
C VAL A 196 11.78 6.28 4.81
N ARG A 197 10.76 5.52 5.23
CA ARG A 197 10.50 5.25 6.65
C ARG A 197 10.22 3.79 6.87
N GLY A 198 10.70 3.27 7.99
CA GLY A 198 10.47 1.89 8.39
C GLY A 198 9.14 1.69 9.10
N LEU A 199 8.62 0.48 8.98
CA LEU A 199 7.54 -0.04 9.81
C LEU A 199 8.11 -1.09 10.75
N SER A 200 8.19 -0.76 12.04
CA SER A 200 8.81 -1.58 13.07
C SER A 200 7.78 -2.13 14.05
N TYR A 201 8.13 -3.19 14.75
CA TYR A 201 7.31 -3.78 15.80
C TYR A 201 7.96 -3.62 17.17
N SER A 202 7.18 -3.18 18.15
CA SER A 202 7.57 -3.13 19.56
C SER A 202 6.61 -4.00 20.40
N PRO A 203 7.10 -4.86 21.28
CA PRO A 203 6.24 -5.69 22.15
C PRO A 203 5.28 -4.87 23.01
N THR A 204 5.64 -3.62 23.33
CA THR A 204 4.86 -2.75 24.23
C THR A 204 3.96 -1.77 23.45
N LYS A 205 4.34 -1.37 22.22
CA LYS A 205 3.65 -0.34 21.42
C LYS A 205 2.96 -0.91 20.16
N GLY A 206 3.23 -2.19 19.82
CA GLY A 206 2.77 -2.78 18.57
C GLY A 206 3.55 -2.27 17.35
N PHE A 207 2.90 -2.23 16.19
CA PHE A 207 3.48 -1.69 14.96
C PHE A 207 3.52 -0.17 14.99
N MET A 208 4.62 0.40 14.47
CA MET A 208 4.86 1.84 14.47
C MET A 208 5.78 2.25 13.31
N VAL A 209 5.58 3.44 12.80
CA VAL A 209 6.52 4.07 11.86
C VAL A 209 7.77 4.49 12.61
N SER A 210 8.94 4.27 12.02
CA SER A 210 10.25 4.54 12.62
C SER A 210 11.31 4.80 11.55
N ASP A 211 12.51 5.18 11.97
CA ASP A 211 13.66 5.34 11.05
C ASP A 211 14.28 3.97 10.67
N SER A 212 13.97 2.90 11.39
CA SER A 212 14.50 1.57 11.11
C SER A 212 13.71 0.87 10.02
N THR A 213 14.32 0.68 8.86
CA THR A 213 13.78 -0.07 7.72
C THR A 213 14.03 -1.58 7.80
N ALA A 214 14.47 -2.09 8.94
CA ALA A 214 14.97 -3.47 9.05
C ALA A 214 13.92 -4.57 8.81
N LEU A 215 12.63 -4.30 8.96
CA LEU A 215 11.55 -5.27 8.73
C LEU A 215 10.81 -4.96 7.42
N ASP A 216 10.16 -3.84 7.40
CA ASP A 216 9.29 -3.36 6.36
C ASP A 216 9.51 -1.84 6.23
N TYR A 217 9.21 -1.25 5.07
CA TYR A 217 9.42 0.16 4.87
C TYR A 217 8.45 0.77 3.86
N PHE A 218 8.26 2.07 3.99
CA PHE A 218 7.58 2.93 3.03
C PHE A 218 8.59 3.68 2.19
N VAL A 219 8.24 3.94 0.94
CA VAL A 219 8.89 4.93 0.10
C VAL A 219 7.82 5.87 -0.42
N THR A 220 8.04 7.17 -0.22
CA THR A 220 7.22 8.24 -0.78
C THR A 220 7.97 8.91 -1.92
N ALA A 221 7.32 9.07 -3.06
CA ALA A 221 7.89 9.70 -4.25
C ALA A 221 6.89 10.67 -4.91
N THR A 222 7.41 11.58 -5.74
CA THR A 222 6.61 12.55 -6.50
C THR A 222 7.03 12.57 -7.97
N ARG A 223 6.13 12.99 -8.83
CA ARG A 223 6.41 13.20 -10.26
C ARG A 223 6.79 14.64 -10.54
#